data_dcfd850d568c3713fb4e4fcd0c748a3d
#
_entry.id   dcfd850d568c3713fb4e4fcd0c748a3d
#
_cell.length_a   1.000
_cell.length_b   1.000
_cell.length_c   1.000
_cell.angle_alpha   90.00
_cell.angle_beta   90.00
_cell.angle_gamma   90.00
#
_symmetry.space_group_name_H-M   'P 1'
#
loop_
_entity.id
_entity.type
_entity.pdbx_description
1 polymer ?
#
loop_
_entity_poly.entity_id
_entity_poly.type
_entity_poly.pdbx_seq_one_letter_code
_entity_poly.pdbx_strand_id
1 'polypeptide(L)' 'MAAPVIHPSAFVSPRAELGEDVVVGPCALIEEDVVIGARTRVDAFASIKRYTPMGEDNHVHSHGGIALD' A
#
# COMPACT_ATOMS: atom_id res chain seq x y z
N MET A 1 14.68 11.39 2.54
CA MET A 1 13.32 11.13 2.83
C MET A 1 12.45 11.51 1.70
N ALA A 2 11.84 10.58 1.08
CA ALA A 2 10.97 10.84 -0.04
C ALA A 2 9.54 10.52 0.31
N ALA A 3 8.63 11.33 -0.20
CA ALA A 3 7.22 11.07 -0.02
C ALA A 3 6.83 9.80 -0.76
N PRO A 4 5.74 9.19 -0.38
CA PRO A 4 5.27 8.01 -1.11
C PRO A 4 4.96 8.37 -2.56
N VAL A 5 5.23 7.42 -3.45
CA VAL A 5 4.92 7.56 -4.86
C VAL A 5 3.70 6.72 -5.15
N ILE A 6 2.60 7.37 -5.51
CA ILE A 6 1.33 6.70 -5.73
C ILE A 6 0.92 6.90 -7.16
N HIS A 7 0.70 5.80 -7.87
CA HIS A 7 0.27 5.90 -9.26
C HIS A 7 -1.11 6.59 -9.31
N PRO A 8 -1.35 7.44 -10.29
CA PRO A 8 -2.62 8.17 -10.34
C PRO A 8 -3.86 7.29 -10.40
N SER A 9 -3.74 6.07 -10.91
CA SER A 9 -4.89 5.19 -10.99
C SER A 9 -5.09 4.35 -9.73
N ALA A 10 -4.20 4.46 -8.75
CA ALA A 10 -4.38 3.72 -7.52
C ALA A 10 -5.36 4.44 -6.61
N PHE A 11 -6.07 3.66 -5.83
CA PHE A 11 -6.93 4.24 -4.81
C PHE A 11 -6.30 4.04 -3.44
N VAL A 12 -6.02 5.13 -2.77
CA VAL A 12 -5.48 5.08 -1.41
C VAL A 12 -6.41 5.88 -0.52
N SER A 13 -6.95 5.25 0.49
CA SER A 13 -7.86 5.92 1.39
C SER A 13 -7.15 7.10 2.06
N PRO A 14 -7.84 8.22 2.24
CA PRO A 14 -7.24 9.35 2.98
C PRO A 14 -6.88 8.98 4.42
N ARG A 15 -7.43 7.92 4.94
CA ARG A 15 -7.10 7.48 6.29
C ARG A 15 -5.99 6.45 6.33
N ALA A 16 -5.39 6.11 5.21
CA ALA A 16 -4.24 5.24 5.19
C ALA A 16 -2.99 6.06 5.48
N GLU A 17 -2.03 5.43 6.14
CA GLU A 17 -0.75 6.07 6.44
C GLU A 17 0.36 5.35 5.72
N LEU A 18 1.08 6.06 4.90
CA LEU A 18 2.16 5.49 4.11
C LEU A 18 3.48 6.10 4.56
N GLY A 19 4.44 5.24 4.81
CA GLY A 19 5.78 5.70 5.20
C GLY A 19 6.55 6.26 4.01
N GLU A 20 7.78 6.73 4.29
CA GLU A 20 8.58 7.29 3.23
C GLU A 20 9.00 6.22 2.23
N ASP A 21 9.19 6.63 1.00
CA ASP A 21 9.65 5.76 -0.07
C ASP A 21 8.73 4.57 -0.35
N VAL A 22 7.48 4.65 0.05
CA VAL A 22 6.50 3.64 -0.32
C VAL A 22 6.10 3.86 -1.77
N VAL A 23 6.03 2.78 -2.54
CA VAL A 23 5.64 2.84 -3.95
C VAL A 23 4.35 2.07 -4.14
N VAL A 24 3.34 2.73 -4.68
CA VAL A 24 2.04 2.10 -4.93
C VAL A 24 1.81 2.06 -6.44
N GLY A 25 1.66 0.87 -6.96
CA GLY A 25 1.49 0.66 -8.39
C GLY A 25 0.10 1.00 -8.91
N PRO A 26 -0.09 0.89 -10.21
CA PRO A 26 -1.38 1.26 -10.82
C PRO A 26 -2.50 0.33 -10.39
N CYS A 27 -3.66 0.88 -10.25
CA CYS A 27 -4.87 0.14 -9.90
C CYS A 27 -4.76 -0.62 -8.58
N ALA A 28 -3.85 -0.24 -7.72
CA ALA A 28 -3.79 -0.83 -6.39
C ALA A 28 -4.87 -0.21 -5.51
N LEU A 29 -5.31 -0.97 -4.54
CA LEU A 29 -6.34 -0.51 -3.62
C LEU A 29 -5.82 -0.59 -2.19
N ILE A 30 -5.81 0.53 -1.50
CA ILE A 30 -5.41 0.57 -0.09
C ILE A 30 -6.56 1.15 0.69
N GLU A 31 -7.12 0.34 1.56
CA GLU A 31 -8.31 0.73 2.30
C GLU A 31 -7.98 1.57 3.52
N GLU A 32 -8.99 1.97 4.24
CA GLU A 32 -8.83 2.87 5.37
C GLU A 32 -8.10 2.23 6.54
N ASP A 33 -7.46 3.05 7.33
CA ASP A 33 -6.77 2.61 8.53
C ASP A 33 -5.71 1.55 8.27
N VAL A 34 -5.10 1.61 7.09
CA VAL A 34 -3.95 0.78 6.75
C VAL A 34 -2.70 1.58 7.06
N VAL A 35 -1.75 0.95 7.72
CA VAL A 35 -0.46 1.59 8.02
C VAL A 35 0.62 0.81 7.29
N ILE A 36 1.34 1.48 6.41
CA ILE A 36 2.39 0.85 5.62
C ILE A 36 3.72 1.47 5.98
N GLY A 37 4.64 0.63 6.43
CA GLY A 37 5.96 1.11 6.81
C GLY A 37 6.80 1.55 5.63
N ALA A 38 7.92 2.18 5.92
CA ALA A 38 8.77 2.77 4.88
C ALA A 38 9.28 1.73 3.89
N ARG A 39 9.53 2.15 2.68
CA ARG A 39 10.17 1.36 1.63
C ARG A 39 9.40 0.12 1.22
N THR A 40 8.12 0.10 1.51
CA THR A 40 7.25 -1.01 1.08
C THR A 40 6.79 -0.75 -0.35
N ARG A 41 6.71 -1.80 -1.12
CA ARG A 41 6.25 -1.70 -2.51
C ARG A 41 4.95 -2.45 -2.68
N VAL A 42 3.97 -1.80 -3.28
CA VAL A 42 2.68 -2.39 -3.57
C VAL A 42 2.55 -2.50 -5.08
N ASP A 43 2.43 -3.72 -5.58
CA ASP A 43 2.36 -3.95 -7.02
C ASP A 43 1.03 -3.50 -7.62
N ALA A 44 0.99 -3.47 -8.94
CA ALA A 44 -0.24 -3.15 -9.64
C ALA A 44 -1.35 -4.13 -9.26
N PHE A 45 -2.54 -3.64 -9.15
CA PHE A 45 -3.74 -4.44 -8.86
C PHE A 45 -3.71 -5.15 -7.51
N ALA A 46 -2.79 -4.82 -6.66
CA ALA A 46 -2.78 -5.40 -5.32
C ALA A 46 -3.84 -4.72 -4.46
N SER A 47 -4.28 -5.42 -3.45
CA SER A 47 -5.32 -4.91 -2.57
C SER A 47 -4.91 -5.11 -1.12
N ILE A 48 -4.99 -4.07 -0.33
CA ILE A 48 -4.71 -4.14 1.10
C ILE A 48 -5.96 -3.77 1.86
N LYS A 49 -6.44 -4.70 2.64
CA LYS A 49 -7.69 -4.53 3.37
C LYS A 49 -7.51 -3.57 4.53
N ARG A 50 -8.60 -2.95 4.95
CA ARG A 50 -8.58 -2.00 6.05
C ARG A 50 -8.07 -2.64 7.33
N TYR A 51 -7.54 -1.80 8.19
CA TYR A 51 -7.01 -2.18 9.49
C TYR A 51 -5.81 -3.13 9.40
N THR A 52 -5.11 -3.15 8.28
CA THR A 52 -3.95 -4.00 8.11
C THR A 52 -2.69 -3.20 8.37
N PRO A 53 -1.92 -3.55 9.40
CA PRO A 53 -0.62 -2.92 9.58
C PRO A 53 0.44 -3.68 8.81
N MET A 54 1.36 -2.96 8.21
CA MET A 54 2.48 -3.56 7.51
C MET A 54 3.76 -2.91 7.97
N GLY A 55 4.77 -3.72 8.17
CA GLY A 55 6.08 -3.21 8.53
C GLY A 55 6.79 -2.59 7.36
N GLU A 56 8.08 -2.33 7.55
CA GLU A 56 8.91 -1.72 6.53
C GLU A 56 9.43 -2.77 5.56
N ASP A 57 9.86 -2.31 4.41
CA ASP A 57 10.57 -3.14 3.43
C ASP A 57 9.80 -4.37 2.97
N ASN A 58 8.50 -4.27 2.92
CA ASN A 58 7.66 -5.36 2.45
C ASN A 58 7.34 -5.20 0.97
N HIS A 59 6.85 -6.26 0.37
CA HIS A 59 6.44 -6.23 -1.03
C HIS A 59 5.12 -6.96 -1.17
N VAL A 60 4.10 -6.22 -1.57
CA VAL A 60 2.77 -6.78 -1.77
C VAL A 60 2.63 -7.09 -3.26
N HIS A 61 2.53 -8.37 -3.58
CA HIS A 61 2.44 -8.79 -4.97
C HIS A 61 1.01 -8.65 -5.48
N SER A 62 0.89 -8.50 -6.77
CA SER A 62 -0.43 -8.50 -7.37
C SER A 62 -1.07 -9.86 -7.14
N HIS A 63 -2.31 -9.90 -7.07
CA HIS A 63 -3.11 -11.01 -6.71
C HIS A 63 -2.96 -11.43 -5.28
N GLY A 64 -2.09 -10.80 -4.55
CA GLY A 64 -1.96 -11.18 -3.21
C GLY A 64 -2.71 -10.24 -2.43
N GLY A 65 -3.63 -10.39 -1.89
CA GLY A 65 -4.19 -9.47 -0.96
C GLY A 65 -3.56 -9.72 0.36
N ILE A 66 -3.18 -8.69 0.97
CA ILE A 66 -2.73 -8.77 2.33
C ILE A 66 -3.95 -8.89 3.20
N ALA A 67 -3.86 -9.67 4.18
CA ALA A 67 -4.95 -9.89 5.10
C ALA A 67 -6.10 -10.59 4.45
N LEU A 68 -5.76 -11.45 3.57
CA LEU A 68 -6.71 -12.14 2.98
C LEU A 68 -7.24 -13.06 3.82
N ASP A 69 -7.63 -13.25 4.08
CA ASP A 69 -8.01 -14.00 4.85
C ASP A 69 -8.36 -14.80 4.53
#